data_8808407bd5fc3aade89b02e6732353ea
#
_entry.id   8808407bd5fc3aade89b02e6732353ea
#
_cell.length_a   1.000
_cell.length_b   1.000
_cell.length_c   1.000
_cell.angle_alpha   90.00
_cell.angle_beta   90.00
_cell.angle_gamma   90.00
#
_symmetry.space_group_name_H-M   'P 1'
#
loop_
_entity.id
_entity.type
_entity.pdbx_description
1 polymer ?
#
loop_
_entity_poly.entity_id
_entity_poly.type
_entity_poly.pdbx_seq_one_letter_code
_entity_poly.pdbx_strand_id
1 'polypeptide(L)'
;MNHIKQFFREKGLYLFCLAMVFAATAAGILALRTVVSNVADLTRTRKEALQNDSAWTQPDTAIDKPAQDVPKPTTTPAATEKPSATPAPAAAQAPKATAAPPAQTVTKPGIWDAKPLAAFSGNELVYSATLGDWRTHNGADYAAPAGESVTAAKAGKVVSVSEDALWGGVVEVEDANGVTWRYCGVAAPAVKAGDSVTAAAALGTAGTIPAETSGDAHIHLECVKDGAYLDPESLM
;
A
#
# COMPACT_ATOMS: atom_id res chain seq x y z
N MET A 1 41.35 -37.64 47.68
CA MET A 1 40.12 -36.77 47.81
C MET A 1 40.41 -35.27 47.80
N ASN A 2 41.66 -34.83 48.01
CA ASN A 2 42.03 -33.41 48.09
C ASN A 2 42.17 -32.70 46.73
N HIS A 3 42.57 -33.38 45.66
CA HIS A 3 42.77 -32.79 44.32
C HIS A 3 41.45 -32.33 43.67
N ILE A 4 40.34 -33.02 43.90
CA ILE A 4 39.01 -32.65 43.37
C ILE A 4 38.51 -31.38 44.04
N LYS A 5 38.66 -31.25 45.38
CA LYS A 5 38.25 -30.05 46.12
C LYS A 5 39.09 -28.82 45.72
N GLN A 6 40.35 -28.99 45.41
CA GLN A 6 41.24 -27.91 44.97
C GLN A 6 40.87 -27.45 43.56
N PHE A 7 40.62 -28.39 42.65
CA PHE A 7 40.12 -28.09 41.29
C PHE A 7 38.83 -27.29 41.28
N PHE A 8 37.84 -27.67 42.07
CA PHE A 8 36.59 -26.93 42.19
C PHE A 8 36.76 -25.56 42.85
N ARG A 9 37.76 -25.36 43.70
CA ARG A 9 38.05 -24.07 44.34
C ARG A 9 38.72 -23.11 43.39
N GLU A 10 39.56 -23.59 42.48
CA GLU A 10 40.31 -22.78 41.51
C GLU A 10 39.52 -22.53 40.22
N LYS A 11 38.72 -23.50 39.78
CA LYS A 11 37.98 -23.47 38.49
C LYS A 11 36.47 -23.45 38.64
N GLY A 12 35.96 -23.50 39.88
CA GLY A 12 34.53 -23.60 40.17
C GLY A 12 33.71 -22.44 39.57
N LEU A 13 34.21 -21.22 39.66
CA LEU A 13 33.59 -20.04 39.09
C LEU A 13 33.50 -20.13 37.57
N TYR A 14 34.55 -20.58 36.90
CA TYR A 14 34.58 -20.77 35.46
C TYR A 14 33.59 -21.84 34.99
N LEU A 15 33.56 -22.99 35.68
CA LEU A 15 32.59 -24.06 35.40
C LEU A 15 31.14 -23.62 35.64
N PHE A 16 30.92 -22.82 36.67
CA PHE A 16 29.58 -22.24 36.95
C PHE A 16 29.16 -21.28 35.85
N CYS A 17 30.01 -20.36 35.39
CA CYS A 17 29.76 -19.47 34.29
C CYS A 17 29.47 -20.25 32.98
N LEU A 18 30.27 -21.29 32.72
CA LEU A 18 30.09 -22.14 31.53
C LEU A 18 28.71 -22.85 31.56
N ALA A 19 28.31 -23.40 32.71
CA ALA A 19 27.01 -24.04 32.91
C ALA A 19 25.86 -23.05 32.72
N MET A 20 26.01 -21.81 33.18
CA MET A 20 25.00 -20.75 33.01
C MET A 20 24.83 -20.35 31.54
N VAL A 21 25.94 -20.28 30.77
CA VAL A 21 25.91 -20.01 29.34
C VAL A 21 25.17 -21.14 28.60
N PHE A 22 25.46 -22.39 28.89
CA PHE A 22 24.77 -23.53 28.30
C PHE A 22 23.28 -23.57 28.66
N ALA A 23 22.92 -23.25 29.90
CA ALA A 23 21.50 -23.17 30.33
C ALA A 23 20.78 -22.05 29.60
N ALA A 24 21.40 -20.88 29.46
CA ALA A 24 20.78 -19.75 28.72
C ALA A 24 20.60 -20.06 27.21
N THR A 25 21.59 -20.70 26.57
CA THR A 25 21.48 -21.11 25.17
C THR A 25 20.42 -22.18 24.96
N ALA A 26 20.32 -23.17 25.84
CA ALA A 26 19.26 -24.18 25.80
C ALA A 26 17.85 -23.57 25.96
N ALA A 27 17.70 -22.64 26.90
CA ALA A 27 16.44 -21.90 27.09
C ALA A 27 16.07 -21.07 25.85
N GLY A 28 17.05 -20.41 25.23
CA GLY A 28 16.86 -19.65 23.99
C GLY A 28 16.38 -20.52 22.81
N ILE A 29 16.97 -21.71 22.64
CA ILE A 29 16.56 -22.66 21.60
C ILE A 29 15.14 -23.18 21.84
N LEU A 30 14.77 -23.46 23.09
CA LEU A 30 13.41 -23.89 23.43
C LEU A 30 12.39 -22.78 23.17
N ALA A 31 12.69 -21.54 23.54
CA ALA A 31 11.83 -20.39 23.25
C ALA A 31 11.63 -20.18 21.74
N LEU A 32 12.73 -20.29 20.97
CA LEU A 32 12.65 -20.17 19.50
C LEU A 32 11.77 -21.28 18.88
N ARG A 33 11.89 -22.53 19.35
CA ARG A 33 11.02 -23.62 18.90
C ARG A 33 9.54 -23.34 19.19
N THR A 34 9.23 -22.80 20.36
CA THR A 34 7.85 -22.45 20.74
C THR A 34 7.27 -21.36 19.81
N VAL A 35 8.07 -20.34 19.50
CA VAL A 35 7.65 -19.27 18.58
C VAL A 35 7.39 -19.83 17.17
N VAL A 36 8.31 -20.66 16.65
CA VAL A 36 8.16 -21.26 15.32
C VAL A 36 6.93 -22.17 15.26
N SER A 37 6.66 -22.98 16.29
CA SER A 37 5.45 -23.82 16.32
C SER A 37 4.17 -23.00 16.37
N ASN A 38 4.13 -21.94 17.17
CA ASN A 38 2.95 -21.06 17.26
C ASN A 38 2.66 -20.35 15.92
N VAL A 39 3.71 -19.90 15.21
CA VAL A 39 3.56 -19.29 13.87
C VAL A 39 3.02 -20.33 12.87
N ALA A 40 3.52 -21.57 12.91
CA ALA A 40 3.04 -22.64 12.04
C ALA A 40 1.56 -22.98 12.30
N ASP A 41 1.15 -23.04 13.57
CA ASP A 41 -0.24 -23.29 13.96
C ASP A 41 -1.18 -22.15 13.53
N LEU A 42 -0.77 -20.88 13.69
CA LEU A 42 -1.53 -19.71 13.21
C LEU A 42 -1.70 -19.73 11.69
N THR A 43 -0.64 -20.10 10.97
CA THR A 43 -0.68 -20.21 9.50
C THR A 43 -1.63 -21.32 9.06
N ARG A 44 -1.65 -22.45 9.78
CA ARG A 44 -2.54 -23.57 9.51
C ARG A 44 -4.00 -23.19 9.79
N THR A 45 -4.29 -22.58 10.94
CA THR A 45 -5.63 -22.13 11.31
C THR A 45 -6.17 -21.09 10.31
N ARG A 46 -5.32 -20.18 9.84
CA ARG A 46 -5.70 -19.21 8.80
C ARG A 46 -6.02 -19.88 7.46
N LYS A 47 -5.24 -20.91 7.08
CA LYS A 47 -5.47 -21.67 5.85
C LYS A 47 -6.75 -22.50 5.91
N GLU A 48 -7.06 -23.10 7.08
CA GLU A 48 -8.30 -23.82 7.32
C GLU A 48 -9.52 -22.89 7.33
N ALA A 49 -9.40 -21.68 7.90
CA ALA A 49 -10.44 -20.65 7.85
C ALA A 49 -10.75 -20.21 6.42
N LEU A 50 -9.72 -19.98 5.58
CA LEU A 50 -9.89 -19.62 4.17
C LEU A 50 -10.47 -20.74 3.31
N GLN A 51 -10.29 -22.01 3.70
CA GLN A 51 -10.89 -23.16 3.00
C GLN A 51 -12.35 -23.39 3.42
N ASN A 52 -12.73 -22.98 4.64
CA ASN A 52 -14.12 -23.08 5.13
C ASN A 52 -15.01 -21.91 4.67
N ASP A 53 -14.42 -20.81 4.21
CA ASP A 53 -15.16 -19.62 3.74
C ASP A 53 -15.84 -19.84 2.36
N SER A 54 -15.54 -20.97 1.68
CA SER A 54 -16.25 -21.37 0.46
C SER A 54 -17.62 -22.02 0.73
N ALA A 55 -18.07 -22.12 1.97
CA ALA A 55 -19.38 -22.62 2.37
C ALA A 55 -20.32 -21.52 2.89
N TRP A 56 -20.18 -20.30 2.40
CA TRP A 56 -21.17 -19.24 2.63
C TRP A 56 -22.41 -19.55 1.79
N THR A 57 -23.32 -20.36 2.35
CA THR A 57 -24.70 -20.43 1.86
C THR A 57 -25.38 -19.12 2.25
N GLN A 58 -25.72 -18.30 1.25
CA GLN A 58 -26.62 -17.16 1.46
C GLN A 58 -27.85 -17.62 2.24
N PRO A 59 -28.28 -16.88 3.28
CA PRO A 59 -29.59 -17.12 3.90
C PRO A 59 -30.66 -16.92 2.84
N ASP A 60 -31.46 -17.95 2.64
CA ASP A 60 -32.60 -18.02 1.74
C ASP A 60 -33.66 -17.03 2.24
N THR A 61 -33.58 -15.76 1.79
CA THR A 61 -34.70 -14.83 1.90
C THR A 61 -35.58 -15.08 0.69
N ALA A 62 -36.44 -16.09 0.79
CA ALA A 62 -37.60 -16.26 -0.08
C ALA A 62 -38.50 -15.04 0.12
N ILE A 63 -38.36 -14.03 -0.73
CA ILE A 63 -39.36 -13.00 -0.93
C ILE A 63 -40.24 -13.52 -2.04
N ASP A 64 -41.42 -14.01 -1.64
CA ASP A 64 -42.54 -14.29 -2.56
C ASP A 64 -42.85 -13.02 -3.37
N LYS A 65 -42.51 -13.03 -4.64
CA LYS A 65 -42.84 -12.02 -5.59
C LYS A 65 -43.91 -12.60 -6.54
N PRO A 66 -45.11 -12.01 -6.63
CA PRO A 66 -46.12 -12.52 -7.53
C PRO A 66 -45.66 -12.40 -8.99
N ALA A 67 -45.91 -13.46 -9.75
CA ALA A 67 -45.62 -13.55 -11.16
C ALA A 67 -46.35 -12.43 -11.91
N GLN A 68 -45.60 -11.60 -12.62
CA GLN A 68 -46.11 -10.76 -13.68
C GLN A 68 -45.74 -11.38 -15.01
N ASP A 69 -46.75 -11.77 -15.76
CA ASP A 69 -46.68 -12.23 -17.14
C ASP A 69 -45.99 -11.19 -18.02
N VAL A 70 -44.87 -11.59 -18.61
CA VAL A 70 -44.22 -10.83 -19.68
C VAL A 70 -44.53 -11.52 -21.00
N PRO A 71 -45.16 -10.83 -21.96
CA PRO A 71 -45.48 -11.42 -23.26
C PRO A 71 -44.20 -11.67 -24.07
N LYS A 72 -44.13 -12.87 -24.63
CA LYS A 72 -43.10 -13.37 -25.55
C LYS A 72 -43.11 -12.51 -26.84
N PRO A 73 -41.95 -11.99 -27.31
CA PRO A 73 -41.90 -11.35 -28.63
C PRO A 73 -41.95 -12.41 -29.73
N THR A 74 -42.92 -12.25 -30.60
CA THR A 74 -43.13 -13.00 -31.83
C THR A 74 -42.06 -12.60 -32.85
N THR A 75 -41.40 -13.60 -33.41
CA THR A 75 -40.54 -13.46 -34.58
C THR A 75 -41.37 -13.32 -35.83
N THR A 76 -41.09 -12.33 -36.67
CA THR A 76 -41.50 -12.30 -38.06
C THR A 76 -40.30 -11.94 -38.93
N PRO A 77 -40.07 -12.67 -40.03
CA PRO A 77 -38.82 -12.59 -40.79
C PRO A 77 -38.93 -11.73 -42.06
N ALA A 78 -37.75 -11.30 -42.48
CA ALA A 78 -37.30 -11.05 -43.85
C ALA A 78 -37.86 -9.87 -44.67
N ALA A 79 -36.92 -9.02 -45.06
CA ALA A 79 -36.77 -8.65 -46.46
C ALA A 79 -35.34 -8.26 -46.77
N THR A 80 -34.79 -8.99 -47.72
CA THR A 80 -33.50 -8.85 -48.37
C THR A 80 -33.54 -7.64 -49.32
N GLU A 81 -32.56 -6.74 -49.22
CA GLU A 81 -32.12 -5.96 -50.38
C GLU A 81 -30.59 -5.74 -50.34
N LYS A 82 -29.97 -6.11 -51.43
CA LYS A 82 -28.55 -6.05 -51.78
C LYS A 82 -28.37 -4.98 -52.90
N PRO A 83 -27.17 -4.61 -53.25
CA PRO A 83 -26.29 -3.54 -52.76
C PRO A 83 -26.14 -2.44 -53.81
N SER A 84 -25.66 -1.29 -53.41
CA SER A 84 -25.13 -0.28 -54.32
C SER A 84 -23.71 0.06 -53.94
N ALA A 85 -22.92 0.18 -54.98
CA ALA A 85 -21.47 0.22 -54.97
C ALA A 85 -20.85 1.53 -54.48
N THR A 86 -19.76 1.37 -53.80
CA THR A 86 -18.55 2.16 -53.57
C THR A 86 -18.38 3.50 -54.30
N PRO A 87 -17.84 4.51 -53.64
CA PRO A 87 -16.50 4.98 -54.01
C PRO A 87 -15.49 4.97 -52.83
N ALA A 88 -14.23 4.75 -53.16
CA ALA A 88 -13.07 4.65 -52.28
C ALA A 88 -12.83 5.92 -51.47
N PRO A 89 -12.40 5.76 -50.22
CA PRO A 89 -12.03 6.88 -49.38
C PRO A 89 -10.59 7.36 -49.65
N ALA A 90 -10.48 8.67 -49.65
CA ALA A 90 -9.23 9.40 -49.60
C ALA A 90 -8.44 9.04 -48.30
N ALA A 91 -7.12 9.05 -48.44
CA ALA A 91 -6.15 8.77 -47.42
C ALA A 91 -6.47 9.48 -46.09
N ALA A 92 -6.69 8.68 -45.03
CA ALA A 92 -6.78 9.18 -43.65
C ALA A 92 -5.42 9.74 -43.22
N GLN A 93 -5.39 11.02 -42.99
CA GLN A 93 -4.26 11.67 -42.29
C GLN A 93 -4.11 11.08 -40.91
N ALA A 94 -2.89 10.69 -40.56
CA ALA A 94 -2.53 10.26 -39.20
C ALA A 94 -2.95 11.33 -38.17
N PRO A 95 -3.43 10.94 -37.00
CA PRO A 95 -3.76 11.90 -35.95
C PRO A 95 -2.47 12.62 -35.52
N LYS A 96 -2.49 13.94 -35.73
CA LYS A 96 -1.48 14.84 -35.21
C LYS A 96 -1.42 14.68 -33.69
N ALA A 97 -0.27 14.31 -33.18
CA ALA A 97 -0.02 14.24 -31.74
C ALA A 97 -0.51 15.54 -31.12
N THR A 98 -1.53 15.44 -30.27
CA THR A 98 -1.99 16.56 -29.45
C THR A 98 -0.84 16.93 -28.53
N ALA A 99 -0.28 18.12 -28.75
CA ALA A 99 0.73 18.68 -27.87
C ALA A 99 0.18 18.68 -26.43
N ALA A 100 0.98 18.18 -25.50
CA ALA A 100 0.72 18.32 -24.08
C ALA A 100 0.42 19.80 -23.76
N PRO A 101 -0.53 20.10 -22.85
CA PRO A 101 -0.76 21.47 -22.42
C PRO A 101 0.56 22.08 -21.93
N PRO A 102 0.82 23.37 -22.17
CA PRO A 102 2.04 24.01 -21.69
C PRO A 102 2.07 23.89 -20.17
N ALA A 103 3.17 23.35 -19.64
CA ALA A 103 3.44 23.30 -18.23
C ALA A 103 3.32 24.74 -17.68
N GLN A 104 2.28 25.00 -16.92
CA GLN A 104 2.17 26.23 -16.16
C GLN A 104 3.24 26.16 -15.07
N THR A 105 4.28 26.94 -15.20
CA THR A 105 5.27 27.21 -14.15
C THR A 105 4.57 27.96 -13.03
N VAL A 106 3.90 27.23 -12.15
CA VAL A 106 3.40 27.78 -10.90
C VAL A 106 4.59 27.82 -9.93
N THR A 107 5.12 29.00 -9.70
CA THR A 107 6.21 29.30 -8.75
C THR A 107 5.63 29.32 -7.31
N LYS A 108 4.84 28.30 -6.94
CA LYS A 108 4.49 28.03 -5.54
C LYS A 108 5.42 26.94 -5.06
N PRO A 109 6.08 27.07 -3.88
CA PRO A 109 6.82 25.95 -3.31
C PRO A 109 5.92 24.71 -3.31
N GLY A 110 6.44 23.58 -3.81
CA GLY A 110 5.71 22.33 -3.77
C GLY A 110 5.45 21.92 -2.33
N ILE A 111 4.44 21.10 -2.09
CA ILE A 111 4.14 20.59 -0.74
C ILE A 111 5.36 19.87 -0.12
N TRP A 112 6.25 19.35 -0.97
CA TRP A 112 7.47 18.64 -0.58
C TRP A 112 8.64 19.53 -0.14
N ASP A 113 8.58 20.84 -0.40
CA ASP A 113 9.62 21.81 0.00
C ASP A 113 9.46 22.26 1.46
N ALA A 114 8.32 21.95 2.07
CA ALA A 114 8.03 22.29 3.46
C ALA A 114 8.59 21.20 4.39
N LYS A 115 8.89 21.60 5.64
CA LYS A 115 9.19 20.62 6.69
C LYS A 115 7.93 19.79 6.96
N PRO A 116 8.04 18.45 7.10
CA PRO A 116 6.89 17.62 7.42
C PRO A 116 6.30 17.95 8.79
N LEU A 117 4.98 17.77 8.93
CA LEU A 117 4.24 17.87 10.19
C LEU A 117 4.63 16.74 11.14
N ALA A 118 4.79 15.53 10.59
CA ALA A 118 5.33 14.36 11.27
C ALA A 118 6.38 13.71 10.37
N ALA A 119 7.56 13.42 10.93
CA ALA A 119 8.66 12.82 10.21
C ALA A 119 8.61 11.29 10.27
N PHE A 120 9.32 10.63 9.35
CA PHE A 120 9.56 9.20 9.39
C PHE A 120 10.23 8.81 10.72
N SER A 121 9.70 7.78 11.40
CA SER A 121 10.19 7.38 12.73
C SER A 121 11.13 6.18 12.72
N GLY A 122 11.31 5.50 11.58
CA GLY A 122 12.11 4.28 11.50
C GLY A 122 11.54 3.19 12.40
N ASN A 123 12.30 2.77 13.40
CA ASN A 123 11.90 1.77 14.38
C ASN A 123 11.39 2.39 15.69
N GLU A 124 11.37 3.71 15.80
CA GLU A 124 10.85 4.40 16.98
C GLU A 124 9.33 4.40 16.97
N LEU A 125 8.73 4.12 18.13
CA LEU A 125 7.28 4.15 18.28
C LEU A 125 6.82 5.57 18.60
N VAL A 126 5.86 6.06 17.82
CA VAL A 126 5.15 7.32 18.05
C VAL A 126 3.69 7.03 18.38
N TYR A 127 3.07 7.88 19.19
CA TYR A 127 1.67 7.70 19.56
C TYR A 127 0.75 8.21 18.46
N SER A 128 -0.11 7.34 17.92
CA SER A 128 -1.19 7.72 17.01
C SER A 128 -2.41 8.14 17.80
N ALA A 129 -2.75 9.43 17.77
CA ALA A 129 -3.93 9.95 18.46
C ALA A 129 -5.24 9.51 17.80
N THR A 130 -5.25 9.27 16.49
CA THR A 130 -6.42 8.76 15.75
C THR A 130 -6.73 7.33 16.10
N LEU A 131 -5.71 6.48 16.19
CA LEU A 131 -5.87 5.03 16.39
C LEU A 131 -5.74 4.64 17.87
N GLY A 132 -5.21 5.52 18.71
CA GLY A 132 -5.09 5.33 20.15
C GLY A 132 -4.01 4.33 20.58
N ASP A 133 -2.97 4.14 19.75
CA ASP A 133 -1.90 3.18 20.00
C ASP A 133 -0.50 3.73 19.67
N TRP A 134 0.54 2.95 20.02
CA TRP A 134 1.93 3.24 19.70
C TRP A 134 2.36 2.41 18.50
N ARG A 135 2.84 3.07 17.46
CA ARG A 135 3.25 2.44 16.19
C ARG A 135 4.43 3.16 15.56
N THR A 136 5.10 2.55 14.60
CA THR A 136 6.06 3.24 13.74
C THR A 136 5.30 4.13 12.75
N HIS A 137 5.87 5.30 12.45
CA HIS A 137 5.43 6.16 11.37
C HIS A 137 6.31 5.89 10.14
N ASN A 138 5.76 5.17 9.17
CA ASN A 138 6.53 4.62 8.04
C ASN A 138 6.69 5.60 6.87
N GLY A 139 6.21 6.81 7.01
CA GLY A 139 6.28 7.89 6.04
C GLY A 139 6.59 9.23 6.66
N ALA A 140 6.32 10.28 5.92
CA ALA A 140 6.38 11.65 6.39
C ALA A 140 5.11 12.40 5.94
N ASP A 141 4.53 13.20 6.85
CA ASP A 141 3.28 13.92 6.63
C ASP A 141 3.55 15.34 6.19
N TYR A 142 3.08 15.72 5.02
CA TYR A 142 3.26 17.05 4.46
C TYR A 142 1.93 17.79 4.44
N ALA A 143 1.91 18.99 5.03
CA ALA A 143 0.73 19.83 5.08
C ALA A 143 0.13 20.04 3.68
N ALA A 144 -1.12 19.66 3.51
CA ALA A 144 -1.86 19.79 2.28
C ALA A 144 -3.35 19.98 2.58
N PRO A 145 -3.88 21.18 2.57
CA PRO A 145 -5.31 21.42 2.71
C PRO A 145 -6.12 20.64 1.69
N ALA A 146 -7.31 20.20 2.09
CA ALA A 146 -8.20 19.44 1.20
C ALA A 146 -8.40 20.15 -0.15
N GLY A 147 -8.23 19.43 -1.25
CA GLY A 147 -8.31 19.97 -2.61
C GLY A 147 -7.00 20.60 -3.12
N GLU A 148 -5.94 20.70 -2.31
CA GLU A 148 -4.63 21.14 -2.80
C GLU A 148 -4.06 20.13 -3.80
N SER A 149 -3.33 20.64 -4.82
CA SER A 149 -2.73 19.78 -5.84
C SER A 149 -1.59 18.95 -5.25
N VAL A 150 -1.72 17.64 -5.36
CA VAL A 150 -0.66 16.67 -5.03
C VAL A 150 0.15 16.37 -6.27
N THR A 151 1.46 16.56 -6.20
CA THR A 151 2.37 16.37 -7.33
C THR A 151 3.37 15.24 -7.06
N ALA A 152 3.95 14.67 -8.11
CA ALA A 152 4.98 13.67 -7.96
C ALA A 152 6.29 14.29 -7.41
N ALA A 153 6.81 13.75 -6.31
CA ALA A 153 8.10 14.17 -5.74
C ALA A 153 9.27 13.80 -6.68
N LYS A 154 9.18 12.67 -7.35
CA LYS A 154 10.17 12.19 -8.33
C LYS A 154 9.50 11.76 -9.62
N ALA A 155 10.27 11.79 -10.70
CA ALA A 155 9.84 11.21 -11.97
C ALA A 155 9.80 9.68 -11.85
N GLY A 156 8.82 9.05 -12.52
CA GLY A 156 8.69 7.61 -12.45
C GLY A 156 7.52 7.08 -13.28
N LYS A 157 7.16 5.84 -13.04
CA LYS A 157 6.00 5.16 -13.61
C LYS A 157 4.96 4.88 -12.52
N VAL A 158 3.73 5.25 -12.78
CA VAL A 158 2.60 4.90 -11.88
C VAL A 158 2.42 3.39 -11.90
N VAL A 159 2.62 2.74 -10.76
CA VAL A 159 2.46 1.29 -10.62
C VAL A 159 1.07 0.92 -10.15
N SER A 160 0.46 1.74 -9.30
CA SER A 160 -0.92 1.53 -8.86
C SER A 160 -1.65 2.84 -8.57
N VAL A 161 -2.97 2.81 -8.68
CA VAL A 161 -3.92 3.80 -8.15
C VAL A 161 -5.04 3.01 -7.51
N SER A 162 -5.24 3.17 -6.22
CA SER A 162 -6.18 2.36 -5.44
C SER A 162 -6.84 3.18 -4.34
N GLU A 163 -7.86 2.60 -3.73
CA GLU A 163 -8.51 3.12 -2.53
C GLU A 163 -8.20 2.19 -1.37
N ASP A 164 -7.77 2.73 -0.23
CA ASP A 164 -7.42 2.00 0.98
C ASP A 164 -8.28 2.49 2.15
N ALA A 165 -8.74 1.57 3.00
CA ALA A 165 -9.63 1.90 4.12
C ALA A 165 -8.97 2.76 5.21
N LEU A 166 -7.64 2.69 5.36
CA LEU A 166 -6.86 3.45 6.34
C LEU A 166 -6.21 4.68 5.72
N TRP A 167 -5.78 4.56 4.46
CA TRP A 167 -4.95 5.57 3.79
C TRP A 167 -5.73 6.43 2.79
N GLY A 168 -7.03 6.12 2.55
CA GLY A 168 -7.83 6.78 1.51
C GLY A 168 -7.35 6.45 0.11
N GLY A 169 -7.44 7.39 -0.81
CA GLY A 169 -6.88 7.18 -2.15
C GLY A 169 -5.36 7.13 -2.12
N VAL A 170 -4.78 6.14 -2.78
CA VAL A 170 -3.34 5.86 -2.82
C VAL A 170 -2.86 5.83 -4.26
N VAL A 171 -1.82 6.61 -4.54
CA VAL A 171 -1.09 6.59 -5.82
C VAL A 171 0.33 6.13 -5.56
N GLU A 172 0.80 5.12 -6.29
CA GLU A 172 2.16 4.61 -6.18
C GLU A 172 2.94 4.86 -7.47
N VAL A 173 4.13 5.44 -7.33
CA VAL A 173 5.02 5.76 -8.44
C VAL A 173 6.39 5.13 -8.18
N GLU A 174 6.85 4.27 -9.08
CA GLU A 174 8.19 3.69 -9.01
C GLU A 174 9.16 4.56 -9.80
N ASP A 175 10.24 4.99 -9.15
CA ASP A 175 11.29 5.79 -9.76
C ASP A 175 12.35 4.92 -10.47
N ALA A 176 13.31 5.56 -11.15
CA ALA A 176 14.38 4.89 -11.88
C ALA A 176 15.34 4.08 -10.98
N ASN A 177 15.32 4.32 -9.66
CA ASN A 177 16.16 3.63 -8.67
C ASN A 177 15.45 2.43 -8.05
N GLY A 178 14.20 2.13 -8.47
CA GLY A 178 13.36 1.07 -7.90
C GLY A 178 12.79 1.43 -6.53
N VAL A 179 12.68 2.72 -6.21
CA VAL A 179 11.97 3.19 -5.02
C VAL A 179 10.52 3.44 -5.41
N THR A 180 9.60 2.82 -4.68
CA THR A 180 8.16 3.08 -4.78
C THR A 180 7.79 4.22 -3.85
N TRP A 181 7.34 5.32 -4.42
CA TRP A 181 6.81 6.51 -3.75
C TRP A 181 5.31 6.34 -3.62
N ARG A 182 4.81 6.19 -2.42
CA ARG A 182 3.40 5.93 -2.12
C ARG A 182 2.78 7.17 -1.50
N TYR A 183 1.87 7.80 -2.26
CA TYR A 183 1.16 9.02 -1.90
C TYR A 183 -0.20 8.63 -1.34
N CYS A 184 -0.40 8.79 -0.04
CA CYS A 184 -1.64 8.44 0.66
C CYS A 184 -2.49 9.68 0.92
N GLY A 185 -3.81 9.55 0.83
CA GLY A 185 -4.76 10.67 0.97
C GLY A 185 -5.01 11.42 -0.34
N VAL A 186 -4.73 10.82 -1.50
CA VAL A 186 -4.97 11.45 -2.80
C VAL A 186 -6.42 11.28 -3.22
N ALA A 187 -7.18 12.37 -3.26
CA ALA A 187 -8.50 12.41 -3.88
C ALA A 187 -8.40 12.76 -5.36
N ALA A 188 -9.44 12.38 -6.13
CA ALA A 188 -9.56 12.68 -7.56
C ALA A 188 -8.24 12.44 -8.33
N PRO A 189 -7.72 11.19 -8.39
CA PRO A 189 -6.47 10.89 -9.08
C PRO A 189 -6.52 11.37 -10.54
N ALA A 190 -5.47 12.07 -10.97
CA ALA A 190 -5.31 12.58 -12.33
C ALA A 190 -4.51 11.63 -13.24
N VAL A 191 -4.06 10.51 -12.67
CA VAL A 191 -3.21 9.50 -13.32
C VAL A 191 -3.80 8.11 -13.15
N LYS A 192 -3.31 7.14 -13.93
CA LYS A 192 -3.67 5.73 -13.84
C LYS A 192 -2.42 4.84 -13.90
N ALA A 193 -2.55 3.60 -13.46
CA ALA A 193 -1.48 2.62 -13.55
C ALA A 193 -0.95 2.50 -15.00
N GLY A 194 0.38 2.50 -15.14
CA GLY A 194 1.09 2.48 -16.41
C GLY A 194 1.50 3.84 -16.94
N ASP A 195 0.94 4.94 -16.44
CA ASP A 195 1.33 6.30 -16.87
C ASP A 195 2.76 6.62 -16.42
N SER A 196 3.48 7.40 -17.24
CA SER A 196 4.78 7.97 -16.88
C SER A 196 4.58 9.40 -16.39
N VAL A 197 5.17 9.74 -15.25
CA VAL A 197 5.11 11.07 -14.65
C VAL A 197 6.49 11.67 -14.50
N THR A 198 6.59 12.98 -14.72
CA THR A 198 7.78 13.76 -14.37
C THR A 198 7.70 14.23 -12.93
N ALA A 199 8.82 14.65 -12.34
CA ALA A 199 8.79 15.38 -11.07
C ALA A 199 7.87 16.61 -11.20
N ALA A 200 7.13 16.92 -10.16
CA ALA A 200 6.10 17.94 -10.09
C ALA A 200 4.87 17.74 -11.02
N ALA A 201 4.73 16.58 -11.70
CA ALA A 201 3.50 16.25 -12.41
C ALA A 201 2.34 16.06 -11.43
N ALA A 202 1.15 16.56 -11.77
CA ALA A 202 -0.04 16.41 -10.93
C ALA A 202 -0.45 14.93 -10.83
N LEU A 203 -0.63 14.43 -9.61
CA LEU A 203 -1.14 13.10 -9.31
C LEU A 203 -2.62 13.09 -8.95
N GLY A 204 -3.12 14.21 -8.41
CA GLY A 204 -4.49 14.38 -7.94
C GLY A 204 -4.60 15.56 -7.00
N THR A 205 -5.54 15.50 -6.07
CA THR A 205 -5.74 16.52 -5.03
C THR A 205 -5.67 15.90 -3.65
N ALA A 206 -5.33 16.70 -2.63
CA ALA A 206 -5.34 16.25 -1.24
C ALA A 206 -6.77 15.95 -0.78
N GLY A 207 -6.96 14.80 -0.17
CA GLY A 207 -8.20 14.30 0.40
C GLY A 207 -8.08 14.06 1.90
N THR A 208 -8.57 12.91 2.36
CA THR A 208 -8.55 12.50 3.78
C THR A 208 -7.80 11.19 3.96
N ILE A 209 -7.15 11.06 5.11
CA ILE A 209 -6.46 9.83 5.55
C ILE A 209 -7.19 9.35 6.82
N PRO A 210 -8.04 8.31 6.72
CA PRO A 210 -8.82 7.84 7.87
C PRO A 210 -8.00 7.45 9.10
N ALA A 211 -6.79 6.93 8.89
CA ALA A 211 -5.88 6.54 9.98
C ALA A 211 -5.23 7.73 10.70
N GLU A 212 -5.31 8.97 10.16
CA GLU A 212 -4.55 10.13 10.64
C GLU A 212 -5.42 11.41 10.71
N THR A 213 -6.70 11.24 11.04
CA THR A 213 -7.68 12.35 11.08
C THR A 213 -7.54 13.29 12.28
N SER A 214 -6.75 12.94 13.29
CA SER A 214 -6.57 13.77 14.49
C SER A 214 -5.58 14.95 14.32
N GLY A 215 -4.85 14.97 13.21
CA GLY A 215 -3.91 16.04 12.85
C GLY A 215 -4.47 17.04 11.85
N ASP A 216 -3.61 17.99 11.44
CA ASP A 216 -3.90 18.91 10.34
C ASP A 216 -4.04 18.15 9.02
N ALA A 217 -4.76 18.73 8.04
CA ALA A 217 -4.90 18.12 6.72
C ALA A 217 -3.53 18.00 6.02
N HIS A 218 -3.21 16.80 5.54
CA HIS A 218 -1.90 16.46 5.00
C HIS A 218 -1.97 15.35 3.93
N ILE A 219 -0.86 15.14 3.28
CA ILE A 219 -0.56 13.93 2.49
C ILE A 219 0.50 13.14 3.24
N HIS A 220 0.25 11.86 3.47
CA HIS A 220 1.23 10.92 4.01
C HIS A 220 2.02 10.31 2.86
N LEU A 221 3.35 10.50 2.88
CA LEU A 221 4.26 10.01 1.85
C LEU A 221 5.15 8.92 2.40
N GLU A 222 5.09 7.74 1.81
CA GLU A 222 5.98 6.62 2.11
C GLU A 222 6.96 6.37 0.95
N CYS A 223 8.16 5.92 1.26
CA CYS A 223 9.13 5.42 0.31
C CYS A 223 9.46 3.96 0.63
N VAL A 224 9.28 3.06 -0.32
CA VAL A 224 9.54 1.63 -0.13
C VAL A 224 10.53 1.13 -1.18
N LYS A 225 11.55 0.40 -0.74
CA LYS A 225 12.49 -0.30 -1.62
C LYS A 225 12.82 -1.67 -1.06
N ASP A 226 12.72 -2.71 -1.89
CA ASP A 226 13.01 -4.10 -1.51
C ASP A 226 12.24 -4.55 -0.24
N GLY A 227 11.01 -4.02 -0.05
CA GLY A 227 10.16 -4.30 1.10
C GLY A 227 10.51 -3.55 2.39
N ALA A 228 11.49 -2.64 2.36
CA ALA A 228 11.85 -1.80 3.50
C ALA A 228 11.34 -0.37 3.30
N TYR A 229 10.82 0.24 4.37
CA TYR A 229 10.48 1.66 4.40
C TYR A 229 11.75 2.49 4.55
N LEU A 230 11.82 3.57 3.80
CA LEU A 230 12.92 4.54 3.78
C LEU A 230 12.39 5.91 4.16
N ASP A 231 13.24 6.73 4.76
CA ASP A 231 12.92 8.11 5.09
C ASP A 231 12.75 8.96 3.81
N PRO A 232 11.53 9.47 3.51
CA PRO A 232 11.28 10.28 2.34
C PRO A 232 12.13 11.56 2.28
N GLU A 233 12.38 12.21 3.43
CA GLU A 233 13.18 13.45 3.48
C GLU A 233 14.62 13.21 3.01
N SER A 234 15.18 12.03 3.28
CA SER A 234 16.54 11.68 2.88
C SER A 234 16.69 11.40 1.37
N LEU A 235 15.56 11.20 0.67
CA LEU A 235 15.51 10.83 -0.75
C LEU A 235 15.09 12.01 -1.65
N MET A 236 14.59 13.12 -1.10
CA MET A 236 14.23 14.34 -1.82
C MET A 236 15.45 15.20 -2.10
#